data_c4ce2fada6ee98ad2451159c30a0c21c
#
_entry.id   c4ce2fada6ee98ad2451159c30a0c21c
#
_cell.length_a   1.000
_cell.length_b   1.000
_cell.length_c   1.000
_cell.angle_alpha   90.00
_cell.angle_beta   90.00
_cell.angle_gamma   90.00
#
_symmetry.space_group_name_H-M   'P 1'
#
loop_
_entity.id
_entity.type
_entity.pdbx_description
1 polymer ?
#
loop_
_entity_poly.entity_id
_entity_poly.type
_entity_poly.pdbx_seq_one_letter_code
_entity_poly.pdbx_strand_id
1 'polypeptide(L)'
;MSINRWEIFAHSRHSPTGKNVSVYPVIYARHPEVFPMQITSVNLGQPREIETPRGIILTSIFKSPVTGRIPVRGHNLVGDRQADLSVHGGPNKAIYAYASEHHPYWQSTLNREIVPGHFGENLTTAGLLESEVQIADHYRIGSAILKVTQPRMPCAKLNLRFDIHTMVKRFWQSGFPGIYFGVVEEGDIAAGDPIELVHREPASVTIAEVVQAYKDPADESLVDRVLASPINAGSWRKDILEYRESAAPGQQA
;
A
#
# COMPACT_ATOMS: atom_id res chain seq x y z
N MET A 1 -4.98 -32.34 15.97
CA MET A 1 -5.90 -31.92 14.88
C MET A 1 -6.70 -30.74 15.38
N SER A 2 -6.31 -29.55 15.05
CA SER A 2 -6.99 -28.31 15.48
C SER A 2 -7.58 -27.66 14.23
N ILE A 3 -8.91 -27.60 14.19
CA ILE A 3 -9.65 -27.05 13.05
C ILE A 3 -9.64 -25.53 13.19
N ASN A 4 -8.99 -24.83 12.28
CA ASN A 4 -9.03 -23.38 12.21
C ASN A 4 -10.45 -22.94 11.80
N ARG A 5 -11.15 -22.34 12.74
CA ARG A 5 -12.49 -21.79 12.53
C ARG A 5 -12.34 -20.32 12.08
N TRP A 6 -12.68 -20.06 10.83
CA TRP A 6 -12.78 -18.71 10.28
C TRP A 6 -14.14 -18.10 10.68
N GLU A 7 -14.14 -17.02 11.44
CA GLU A 7 -15.37 -16.28 11.71
C GLU A 7 -15.44 -15.08 10.76
N ILE A 8 -16.48 -15.07 9.92
CA ILE A 8 -16.77 -14.00 8.98
C ILE A 8 -17.73 -13.02 9.68
N PHE A 9 -17.24 -11.83 10.00
CA PHE A 9 -18.11 -10.74 10.46
C PHE A 9 -18.53 -9.88 9.27
N ALA A 10 -19.75 -10.07 8.80
CA ALA A 10 -20.37 -9.19 7.82
C ALA A 10 -21.07 -8.03 8.57
N HIS A 11 -20.52 -6.83 8.46
CA HIS A 11 -21.23 -5.63 8.88
C HIS A 11 -22.04 -5.11 7.69
N SER A 12 -23.35 -5.37 7.69
CA SER A 12 -24.27 -4.73 6.75
C SER A 12 -24.71 -3.38 7.33
N ARG A 13 -24.27 -2.29 6.75
CA ARG A 13 -24.89 -0.97 6.96
C ARG A 13 -25.78 -0.66 5.76
N HIS A 14 -27.04 -0.38 6.03
CA HIS A 14 -27.98 0.09 5.02
C HIS A 14 -27.66 1.54 4.69
N SER A 15 -27.37 1.80 3.41
CA SER A 15 -27.30 3.16 2.89
C SER A 15 -28.71 3.74 2.74
N PRO A 16 -28.94 5.01 3.07
CA PRO A 16 -30.26 5.66 2.88
C PRO A 16 -30.70 5.79 1.43
N THR A 17 -29.84 5.52 0.46
CA THR A 17 -30.11 5.74 -0.97
C THR A 17 -30.44 4.48 -1.79
N GLY A 18 -30.62 3.31 -1.13
CA GLY A 18 -31.09 2.09 -1.80
C GLY A 18 -30.14 1.48 -2.85
N LYS A 19 -28.90 1.95 -2.99
CA LYS A 19 -27.91 1.34 -3.89
C LYS A 19 -27.16 0.25 -3.14
N ASN A 20 -27.24 -0.98 -3.65
CA ASN A 20 -26.41 -2.09 -3.17
C ASN A 20 -24.95 -1.80 -3.42
N VAL A 21 -24.27 -1.24 -2.43
CA VAL A 21 -22.80 -1.21 -2.42
C VAL A 21 -22.36 -2.59 -1.95
N SER A 22 -21.80 -3.38 -2.84
CA SER A 22 -21.18 -4.66 -2.49
C SER A 22 -19.97 -4.37 -1.58
N VAL A 23 -20.19 -4.42 -0.28
CA VAL A 23 -19.12 -4.32 0.72
C VAL A 23 -18.47 -5.70 0.78
N TYR A 24 -17.32 -5.85 0.14
CA TYR A 24 -16.52 -7.06 0.32
C TYR A 24 -16.01 -7.08 1.76
N PRO A 25 -16.18 -8.19 2.50
CA PRO A 25 -15.67 -8.28 3.84
C PRO A 25 -14.14 -8.21 3.81
N VAL A 26 -13.58 -7.22 4.49
CA VAL A 26 -12.15 -7.21 4.80
C VAL A 26 -11.95 -8.26 5.88
N ILE A 27 -11.42 -9.41 5.50
CA ILE A 27 -11.16 -10.52 6.42
C ILE A 27 -9.83 -10.21 7.13
N TYR A 28 -9.88 -9.62 8.30
CA TYR A 28 -8.75 -9.57 9.21
C TYR A 28 -8.78 -10.82 10.10
N ALA A 29 -7.88 -11.76 9.84
CA ALA A 29 -7.62 -12.83 10.80
C ALA A 29 -6.91 -12.22 12.00
N ARG A 30 -7.59 -12.10 13.15
CA ARG A 30 -6.90 -11.84 14.42
C ARG A 30 -6.12 -13.09 14.80
N HIS A 31 -4.83 -13.11 14.53
CA HIS A 31 -3.93 -14.09 15.13
C HIS A 31 -3.57 -13.64 16.54
N PRO A 32 -3.75 -14.48 17.58
CA PRO A 32 -3.32 -14.17 18.94
C PRO A 32 -1.78 -14.24 19.12
N GLU A 33 -1.05 -14.68 18.11
CA GLU A 33 0.42 -14.64 18.11
C GLU A 33 0.85 -13.32 17.46
N VAL A 34 1.44 -12.44 18.26
CA VAL A 34 2.12 -11.24 17.76
C VAL A 34 3.35 -11.73 17.01
N PHE A 35 3.20 -12.00 15.71
CA PHE A 35 4.36 -12.20 14.87
C PHE A 35 5.15 -10.89 14.83
N PRO A 36 6.46 -10.93 15.11
CA PRO A 36 7.27 -9.74 15.02
C PRO A 36 7.19 -9.20 13.59
N MET A 37 6.95 -7.89 13.46
CA MET A 37 7.02 -7.26 12.15
C MET A 37 8.43 -7.44 11.58
N GLN A 38 8.52 -7.93 10.34
CA GLN A 38 9.82 -8.20 9.71
C GLN A 38 9.77 -8.07 8.20
N ILE A 39 10.94 -7.86 7.61
CA ILE A 39 11.14 -7.98 6.16
C ILE A 39 11.21 -9.46 5.79
N THR A 40 10.34 -9.94 4.90
CA THR A 40 10.40 -11.30 4.36
C THR A 40 11.19 -11.36 3.05
N SER A 41 11.22 -10.24 2.28
CA SER A 41 12.01 -10.13 1.06
C SER A 41 12.33 -8.68 0.74
N VAL A 42 13.54 -8.41 0.23
CA VAL A 42 13.92 -7.16 -0.42
C VAL A 42 13.92 -7.39 -1.92
N ASN A 43 13.22 -6.54 -2.67
CA ASN A 43 13.02 -6.71 -4.10
C ASN A 43 13.47 -5.45 -4.86
N LEU A 44 14.27 -5.65 -5.90
CA LEU A 44 14.80 -4.59 -6.75
C LEU A 44 14.34 -4.77 -8.19
N GLY A 45 14.18 -3.66 -8.91
CA GLY A 45 13.84 -3.64 -10.32
C GLY A 45 14.59 -2.57 -11.07
N GLN A 46 14.90 -2.87 -12.34
CA GLN A 46 15.48 -1.92 -13.28
C GLN A 46 14.42 -1.55 -14.33
N PRO A 47 14.49 -0.34 -14.91
CA PRO A 47 13.69 0.02 -16.07
C PRO A 47 13.90 -0.96 -17.22
N ARG A 48 12.80 -1.48 -17.75
CA ARG A 48 12.80 -2.30 -18.96
C ARG A 48 11.66 -1.91 -19.87
N GLU A 49 11.88 -2.07 -21.15
CA GLU A 49 10.88 -1.87 -22.19
C GLU A 49 10.00 -3.11 -22.32
N ILE A 50 8.69 -2.87 -22.39
CA ILE A 50 7.69 -3.90 -22.64
C ILE A 50 6.87 -3.49 -23.84
N GLU A 51 6.86 -4.34 -24.86
CA GLU A 51 5.99 -4.17 -26.02
C GLU A 51 4.53 -4.40 -25.63
N THR A 52 3.65 -3.50 -26.06
CA THR A 52 2.21 -3.61 -25.89
C THR A 52 1.50 -3.23 -27.20
N PRO A 53 0.23 -3.61 -27.38
CA PRO A 53 -0.54 -3.19 -28.55
C PRO A 53 -0.63 -1.67 -28.75
N ARG A 54 -0.30 -0.88 -27.71
CA ARG A 54 -0.32 0.59 -27.71
C ARG A 54 1.07 1.21 -27.83
N GLY A 55 2.11 0.41 -28.08
CA GLY A 55 3.49 0.83 -28.17
C GLY A 55 4.34 0.34 -27.00
N ILE A 56 5.58 0.80 -26.95
CA ILE A 56 6.56 0.43 -25.94
C ILE A 56 6.31 1.20 -24.63
N ILE A 57 6.28 0.49 -23.52
CA ILE A 57 6.15 1.06 -22.17
C ILE A 57 7.42 0.78 -21.38
N LEU A 58 8.09 1.84 -20.90
CA LEU A 58 9.20 1.72 -19.97
C LEU A 58 8.67 1.55 -18.53
N THR A 59 9.12 0.50 -17.82
CA THR A 59 8.61 0.20 -16.48
C THR A 59 9.62 -0.53 -15.61
N SER A 60 9.60 -0.24 -14.30
CA SER A 60 10.37 -0.94 -13.25
C SER A 60 9.47 -1.75 -12.31
N ILE A 61 8.23 -2.04 -12.70
CA ILE A 61 7.29 -2.78 -11.85
C ILE A 61 7.70 -4.25 -11.63
N PHE A 62 8.55 -4.78 -12.49
CA PHE A 62 9.03 -6.15 -12.43
C PHE A 62 10.23 -6.24 -11.47
N LYS A 63 9.93 -6.27 -10.18
CA LYS A 63 10.94 -6.45 -9.15
C LYS A 63 11.15 -7.93 -8.85
N SER A 64 12.37 -8.25 -8.41
CA SER A 64 12.77 -9.61 -8.04
C SER A 64 13.51 -9.60 -6.71
N PRO A 65 13.37 -10.65 -5.89
CA PRO A 65 14.11 -10.80 -4.65
C PRO A 65 15.61 -10.74 -4.86
N VAL A 66 16.29 -10.09 -3.90
CA VAL A 66 17.75 -10.04 -3.85
C VAL A 66 18.24 -10.53 -2.49
N THR A 67 19.48 -11.01 -2.44
CA THR A 67 20.14 -11.49 -1.22
C THR A 67 21.12 -10.46 -0.68
N GLY A 68 21.42 -10.55 0.61
CA GLY A 68 22.36 -9.67 1.30
C GLY A 68 21.73 -8.38 1.78
N ARG A 69 22.58 -7.51 2.34
CA ARG A 69 22.14 -6.19 2.82
C ARG A 69 22.16 -5.18 1.69
N ILE A 70 21.08 -4.44 1.56
CA ILE A 70 20.88 -3.44 0.50
C ILE A 70 20.93 -2.05 1.13
N PRO A 71 21.82 -1.16 0.68
CA PRO A 71 21.87 0.20 1.17
C PRO A 71 20.62 1.00 0.80
N VAL A 72 20.11 1.77 1.77
CA VAL A 72 19.10 2.81 1.59
C VAL A 72 19.85 4.13 1.45
N ARG A 73 19.79 4.77 0.31
CA ARG A 73 20.48 6.05 0.04
C ARG A 73 19.57 7.03 -0.67
N GLY A 74 19.59 8.29 -0.21
CA GLY A 74 18.71 9.33 -0.73
C GLY A 74 17.24 8.93 -0.60
N HIS A 75 16.58 8.69 -1.72
CA HIS A 75 15.16 8.31 -1.78
C HIS A 75 14.95 6.96 -2.45
N ASN A 76 15.89 6.01 -2.27
CA ASN A 76 15.79 4.71 -2.94
C ASN A 76 16.62 3.61 -2.24
N LEU A 77 16.39 2.37 -2.66
CA LEU A 77 17.30 1.26 -2.43
C LEU A 77 18.39 1.25 -3.51
N VAL A 78 19.64 1.08 -3.10
CA VAL A 78 20.74 0.94 -4.07
C VAL A 78 20.50 -0.30 -4.93
N GLY A 79 20.55 -0.10 -6.27
CA GLY A 79 20.23 -1.15 -7.23
C GLY A 79 18.77 -1.15 -7.70
N ASP A 80 17.87 -0.38 -7.10
CA ASP A 80 16.53 -0.13 -7.64
C ASP A 80 16.50 1.15 -8.47
N ARG A 81 15.66 1.20 -9.51
CA ARG A 81 15.45 2.41 -10.32
C ARG A 81 14.00 2.51 -10.73
N GLN A 82 13.40 3.67 -10.51
CA GLN A 82 12.09 4.00 -11.06
C GLN A 82 12.22 4.41 -12.53
N ALA A 83 11.29 3.94 -13.37
CA ALA A 83 11.29 4.24 -14.80
C ALA A 83 10.77 5.65 -15.11
N ASP A 84 9.95 6.22 -14.21
CA ASP A 84 9.31 7.52 -14.41
C ASP A 84 9.23 8.25 -13.05
N LEU A 85 10.16 9.19 -12.86
CA LEU A 85 10.26 9.98 -11.63
C LEU A 85 9.20 11.08 -11.50
N SER A 86 8.44 11.38 -12.55
CA SER A 86 7.38 12.38 -12.50
C SER A 86 6.16 11.92 -11.70
N VAL A 87 5.95 10.59 -11.63
CA VAL A 87 4.80 9.95 -10.95
C VAL A 87 5.20 8.92 -9.92
N HIS A 88 6.42 8.37 -10.00
CA HIS A 88 6.94 7.33 -9.11
C HIS A 88 8.28 7.76 -8.50
N GLY A 89 8.52 7.42 -7.23
CA GLY A 89 9.74 7.81 -6.51
C GLY A 89 9.62 9.17 -5.81
N GLY A 90 10.80 9.74 -5.45
CA GLY A 90 10.89 10.96 -4.65
C GLY A 90 10.67 10.73 -3.15
N PRO A 91 10.71 11.81 -2.33
CA PRO A 91 10.77 11.69 -0.87
C PRO A 91 9.56 10.98 -0.25
N ASN A 92 8.39 11.06 -0.87
CA ASN A 92 7.17 10.45 -0.34
C ASN A 92 6.84 9.07 -0.95
N LYS A 93 7.63 8.59 -1.91
CA LYS A 93 7.45 7.31 -2.60
C LYS A 93 8.81 6.61 -2.79
N ALA A 94 9.70 6.75 -1.80
CA ALA A 94 11.05 6.23 -1.87
C ALA A 94 11.08 4.70 -1.88
N ILE A 95 10.35 4.07 -0.98
CA ILE A 95 10.30 2.62 -0.79
C ILE A 95 8.84 2.19 -0.68
N TYR A 96 8.46 1.17 -1.43
CA TYR A 96 7.12 0.59 -1.37
C TYR A 96 7.17 -0.76 -0.65
N ALA A 97 6.33 -0.92 0.37
CA ALA A 97 6.15 -2.16 1.12
C ALA A 97 4.77 -2.77 0.88
N TYR A 98 4.70 -4.10 0.88
CA TYR A 98 3.48 -4.87 0.72
C TYR A 98 3.49 -6.07 1.67
N ALA A 99 2.39 -6.26 2.41
CA ALA A 99 2.27 -7.32 3.41
C ALA A 99 2.04 -8.69 2.75
N SER A 100 2.83 -9.69 3.16
CA SER A 100 2.71 -11.07 2.67
C SER A 100 1.39 -11.73 3.09
N GLU A 101 0.73 -11.22 4.11
CA GLU A 101 -0.58 -11.66 4.59
C GLU A 101 -1.67 -11.51 3.51
N HIS A 102 -1.46 -10.63 2.53
CA HIS A 102 -2.37 -10.48 1.40
C HIS A 102 -2.14 -11.51 0.27
N HIS A 103 -1.02 -12.22 0.27
CA HIS A 103 -0.69 -13.20 -0.77
C HIS A 103 -1.74 -14.31 -0.89
N PRO A 104 -2.23 -14.96 0.20
CA PRO A 104 -3.26 -16.01 0.10
C PRO A 104 -4.56 -15.53 -0.56
N TYR A 105 -5.00 -14.29 -0.27
CA TYR A 105 -6.15 -13.68 -0.93
C TYR A 105 -5.92 -13.60 -2.45
N TRP A 106 -4.76 -13.11 -2.87
CA TRP A 106 -4.44 -12.96 -4.28
C TRP A 106 -4.22 -14.30 -4.98
N GLN A 107 -3.59 -15.25 -4.32
CA GLN A 107 -3.41 -16.62 -4.85
C GLN A 107 -4.76 -17.25 -5.14
N SER A 108 -5.70 -17.14 -4.21
CA SER A 108 -7.07 -17.64 -4.39
C SER A 108 -7.83 -16.89 -5.48
N THR A 109 -7.76 -15.54 -5.47
CA THR A 109 -8.52 -14.69 -6.41
C THR A 109 -8.04 -14.81 -7.85
N LEU A 110 -6.73 -15.02 -8.05
CA LEU A 110 -6.10 -15.06 -9.37
C LEU A 110 -5.78 -16.48 -9.85
N ASN A 111 -5.98 -17.48 -8.99
CA ASN A 111 -5.62 -18.88 -9.22
C ASN A 111 -4.18 -19.03 -9.75
N ARG A 112 -3.25 -18.31 -9.10
CA ARG A 112 -1.81 -18.35 -9.43
C ARG A 112 -0.96 -18.11 -8.20
N GLU A 113 0.28 -18.56 -8.24
CA GLU A 113 1.26 -18.25 -7.22
C GLU A 113 1.56 -16.74 -7.19
N ILE A 114 1.68 -16.19 -5.98
CA ILE A 114 2.13 -14.83 -5.72
C ILE A 114 3.47 -14.90 -5.01
N VAL A 115 4.46 -14.31 -5.63
CA VAL A 115 5.84 -14.26 -5.12
C VAL A 115 6.22 -12.84 -4.70
N PRO A 116 7.23 -12.65 -3.83
CA PRO A 116 7.75 -11.33 -3.48
C PRO A 116 8.11 -10.51 -4.72
N GLY A 117 7.83 -9.20 -4.67
CA GLY A 117 8.04 -8.28 -5.81
C GLY A 117 6.92 -8.29 -6.85
N HIS A 118 5.88 -9.13 -6.69
CA HIS A 118 4.84 -9.29 -7.70
C HIS A 118 3.97 -8.04 -7.88
N PHE A 119 3.76 -7.27 -6.80
CA PHE A 119 3.04 -6.00 -6.84
C PHE A 119 3.96 -4.80 -7.14
N GLY A 120 5.25 -5.06 -7.44
CA GLY A 120 6.27 -4.03 -7.65
C GLY A 120 6.75 -3.40 -6.34
N GLU A 121 6.55 -4.10 -5.22
CA GLU A 121 7.05 -3.69 -3.92
C GLU A 121 8.56 -3.91 -3.79
N ASN A 122 9.20 -2.97 -3.08
CA ASN A 122 10.60 -3.08 -2.68
C ASN A 122 10.76 -3.99 -1.46
N LEU A 123 9.81 -3.93 -0.54
CA LEU A 123 9.81 -4.73 0.68
C LEU A 123 8.56 -5.59 0.71
N THR A 124 8.73 -6.91 0.73
CA THR A 124 7.65 -7.81 1.17
C THR A 124 7.81 -7.97 2.67
N THR A 125 6.74 -7.75 3.43
CA THR A 125 6.78 -7.69 4.89
C THR A 125 5.84 -8.71 5.51
N ALA A 126 6.05 -9.04 6.79
CA ALA A 126 5.09 -9.71 7.64
C ALA A 126 4.75 -8.82 8.84
N GLY A 127 3.50 -8.79 9.26
CA GLY A 127 3.00 -8.03 10.41
C GLY A 127 2.82 -6.52 10.18
N LEU A 128 3.15 -5.99 9.01
CA LEU A 128 3.04 -4.55 8.70
C LEU A 128 1.73 -4.29 7.92
N LEU A 129 0.61 -4.22 8.64
CA LEU A 129 -0.72 -4.14 8.05
C LEU A 129 -1.23 -2.70 7.96
N GLU A 130 -1.95 -2.38 6.89
CA GLU A 130 -2.53 -1.06 6.62
C GLU A 130 -3.50 -0.58 7.71
N SER A 131 -4.12 -1.50 8.44
CA SER A 131 -5.04 -1.20 9.55
C SER A 131 -4.34 -0.76 10.84
N GLU A 132 -3.04 -0.99 10.97
CA GLU A 132 -2.25 -0.75 12.18
C GLU A 132 -1.18 0.34 12.01
N VAL A 133 -0.72 0.50 10.78
CA VAL A 133 0.31 1.47 10.41
C VAL A 133 -0.31 2.84 10.18
N GLN A 134 0.21 3.86 10.87
CA GLN A 134 -0.30 5.23 10.78
C GLN A 134 0.60 6.13 9.91
N ILE A 135 -0.02 7.12 9.30
CA ILE A 135 0.70 8.19 8.59
C ILE A 135 1.69 8.85 9.54
N ALA A 136 2.90 9.10 9.07
CA ALA A 136 4.02 9.65 9.80
C ALA A 136 4.62 8.76 10.91
N ASP A 137 4.17 7.52 11.09
CA ASP A 137 4.91 6.54 11.88
C ASP A 137 6.34 6.41 11.33
N HIS A 138 7.34 6.34 12.23
CA HIS A 138 8.70 6.02 11.85
C HIS A 138 9.04 4.59 12.31
N TYR A 139 9.62 3.83 11.40
CA TYR A 139 10.07 2.48 11.67
C TYR A 139 11.57 2.37 11.45
N ARG A 140 12.25 1.75 12.41
CA ARG A 140 13.62 1.24 12.23
C ARG A 140 13.52 -0.08 11.48
N ILE A 141 14.25 -0.19 10.37
CA ILE A 141 14.35 -1.40 9.56
C ILE A 141 15.83 -1.63 9.25
N GLY A 142 16.43 -2.67 9.82
CA GLY A 142 17.86 -2.79 9.82
C GLY A 142 18.53 -1.59 10.51
N SER A 143 19.41 -0.87 9.81
CA SER A 143 20.01 0.38 10.31
C SER A 143 19.36 1.65 9.76
N ALA A 144 18.37 1.55 8.84
CA ALA A 144 17.66 2.70 8.30
C ALA A 144 16.47 3.09 9.16
N ILE A 145 16.04 4.37 9.10
CA ILE A 145 14.75 4.83 9.63
C ILE A 145 13.89 5.33 8.47
N LEU A 146 12.71 4.70 8.33
CA LEU A 146 11.75 5.00 7.29
C LEU A 146 10.47 5.59 7.90
N LYS A 147 9.91 6.60 7.25
CA LYS A 147 8.66 7.27 7.65
C LYS A 147 7.52 6.86 6.73
N VAL A 148 6.40 6.44 7.29
CA VAL A 148 5.16 6.19 6.56
C VAL A 148 4.63 7.49 5.94
N THR A 149 4.38 7.48 4.64
CA THR A 149 3.97 8.68 3.92
C THR A 149 2.55 8.60 3.36
N GLN A 150 2.19 7.50 2.72
CA GLN A 150 0.90 7.36 2.04
C GLN A 150 0.59 5.91 1.66
N PRO A 151 -0.70 5.57 1.40
CA PRO A 151 -1.04 4.36 0.67
C PRO A 151 -0.59 4.46 -0.80
N ARG A 152 -0.44 3.32 -1.47
CA ARG A 152 -0.18 3.31 -2.92
C ARG A 152 -1.48 3.49 -3.71
N MET A 153 -1.51 4.45 -4.62
CA MET A 153 -2.49 4.50 -5.69
C MET A 153 -2.09 3.52 -6.81
N PRO A 154 -2.94 2.55 -7.19
CA PRO A 154 -2.60 1.61 -8.26
C PRO A 154 -2.49 2.31 -9.62
N CYS A 155 -1.60 1.85 -10.47
CA CYS A 155 -1.41 2.36 -11.82
C CYS A 155 -1.56 1.26 -12.88
N ALA A 156 -1.74 1.66 -14.14
CA ALA A 156 -1.95 0.74 -15.27
C ALA A 156 -0.82 -0.30 -15.43
N LYS A 157 0.38 -0.03 -14.89
CA LYS A 157 1.50 -0.98 -14.91
C LYS A 157 1.21 -2.27 -14.13
N LEU A 158 0.25 -2.26 -13.17
CA LEU A 158 -0.24 -3.48 -12.52
C LEU A 158 -0.95 -4.42 -13.51
N ASN A 159 -1.76 -3.88 -14.44
CA ASN A 159 -2.39 -4.69 -15.47
C ASN A 159 -1.35 -5.43 -16.31
N LEU A 160 -0.27 -4.72 -16.67
CA LEU A 160 0.84 -5.26 -17.43
C LEU A 160 1.62 -6.32 -16.63
N ARG A 161 1.88 -6.05 -15.35
CA ARG A 161 2.64 -6.97 -14.47
C ARG A 161 1.94 -8.32 -14.28
N PHE A 162 0.62 -8.29 -14.17
CA PHE A 162 -0.21 -9.47 -13.95
C PHE A 162 -0.76 -10.08 -15.24
N ASP A 163 -0.62 -9.39 -16.37
CA ASP A 163 -1.29 -9.73 -17.64
C ASP A 163 -2.82 -9.88 -17.45
N ILE A 164 -3.42 -8.96 -16.70
CA ILE A 164 -4.85 -8.91 -16.41
C ILE A 164 -5.32 -7.46 -16.56
N HIS A 165 -6.13 -7.16 -17.57
CA HIS A 165 -6.61 -5.80 -17.87
C HIS A 165 -7.45 -5.15 -16.76
N THR A 166 -8.00 -5.95 -15.84
CA THR A 166 -8.79 -5.48 -14.70
C THR A 166 -8.01 -5.44 -13.38
N MET A 167 -6.69 -5.68 -13.40
CA MET A 167 -5.90 -5.82 -12.16
C MET A 167 -5.90 -4.55 -11.32
N VAL A 168 -5.81 -3.37 -11.94
CA VAL A 168 -5.92 -2.08 -11.23
C VAL A 168 -7.25 -1.98 -10.47
N LYS A 169 -8.36 -2.34 -11.10
CA LYS A 169 -9.69 -2.33 -10.46
C LYS A 169 -9.75 -3.33 -9.31
N ARG A 170 -9.27 -4.57 -9.54
CA ARG A 170 -9.24 -5.61 -8.49
C ARG A 170 -8.39 -5.19 -7.30
N PHE A 171 -7.20 -4.65 -7.58
CA PHE A 171 -6.29 -4.15 -6.54
C PHE A 171 -6.92 -3.02 -5.73
N TRP A 172 -7.58 -2.07 -6.39
CA TRP A 172 -8.30 -1.01 -5.71
C TRP A 172 -9.46 -1.54 -4.85
N GLN A 173 -10.20 -2.51 -5.36
CA GLN A 173 -11.32 -3.13 -4.66
C GLN A 173 -10.89 -3.96 -3.44
N SER A 174 -9.73 -4.60 -3.48
CA SER A 174 -9.22 -5.43 -2.37
C SER A 174 -9.04 -4.65 -1.07
N GLY A 175 -8.75 -3.34 -1.16
CA GLY A 175 -8.44 -2.53 0.01
C GLY A 175 -7.02 -2.74 0.56
N PHE A 176 -6.15 -3.46 -0.15
CA PHE A 176 -4.76 -3.75 0.20
C PHE A 176 -3.78 -2.94 -0.65
N PRO A 177 -3.63 -1.63 -0.40
CA PRO A 177 -2.80 -0.78 -1.24
C PRO A 177 -1.30 -0.95 -0.99
N GLY A 178 -0.92 -1.47 0.19
CA GLY A 178 0.44 -1.39 0.70
C GLY A 178 0.81 0.03 1.12
N ILE A 179 2.08 0.20 1.49
CA ILE A 179 2.57 1.36 2.22
C ILE A 179 3.77 1.96 1.50
N TYR A 180 3.74 3.26 1.23
CA TYR A 180 4.92 4.01 0.83
C TYR A 180 5.64 4.59 2.04
N PHE A 181 6.97 4.55 1.96
CA PHE A 181 7.87 5.17 2.90
C PHE A 181 8.74 6.26 2.26
N GLY A 182 9.04 7.28 3.04
CA GLY A 182 10.16 8.19 2.84
C GLY A 182 11.36 7.77 3.70
N VAL A 183 12.56 8.15 3.29
CA VAL A 183 13.79 7.91 4.07
C VAL A 183 14.01 9.05 5.04
N VAL A 184 14.15 8.74 6.33
CA VAL A 184 14.49 9.69 7.40
C VAL A 184 15.98 9.58 7.72
N GLU A 185 16.47 8.34 7.91
CA GLU A 185 17.88 8.05 8.11
C GLU A 185 18.28 6.96 7.12
N GLU A 186 19.39 7.20 6.43
CA GLU A 186 20.01 6.21 5.55
C GLU A 186 20.56 5.04 6.39
N GLY A 187 20.69 3.88 5.77
CA GLY A 187 21.19 2.69 6.43
C GLY A 187 21.24 1.53 5.46
N ASP A 188 21.17 0.32 5.99
CA ASP A 188 21.16 -0.92 5.22
C ASP A 188 20.06 -1.84 5.72
N ILE A 189 19.35 -2.50 4.81
CA ILE A 189 18.24 -3.42 5.09
C ILE A 189 18.46 -4.78 4.42
N ALA A 190 17.91 -5.83 5.02
CA ALA A 190 17.94 -7.18 4.48
C ALA A 190 16.65 -7.95 4.79
N ALA A 191 16.39 -9.03 4.06
CA ALA A 191 15.40 -10.00 4.47
C ALA A 191 15.77 -10.58 5.85
N GLY A 192 14.77 -10.73 6.73
CA GLY A 192 14.91 -11.15 8.12
C GLY A 192 15.10 -10.00 9.11
N ASP A 193 15.35 -8.78 8.66
CA ASP A 193 15.46 -7.64 9.58
C ASP A 193 14.11 -7.37 10.27
N PRO A 194 14.09 -7.11 11.59
CA PRO A 194 12.90 -6.67 12.29
C PRO A 194 12.45 -5.28 11.81
N ILE A 195 11.16 -5.03 11.92
CA ILE A 195 10.53 -3.72 11.69
C ILE A 195 10.08 -3.21 13.06
N GLU A 196 10.72 -2.18 13.57
CA GLU A 196 10.48 -1.65 14.90
C GLU A 196 9.87 -0.25 14.82
N LEU A 197 8.69 -0.06 15.43
CA LEU A 197 8.10 1.28 15.56
C LEU A 197 8.95 2.11 16.54
N VAL A 198 9.58 3.18 16.06
CA VAL A 198 10.44 4.07 16.86
C VAL A 198 9.81 5.42 17.16
N HIS A 199 8.80 5.81 16.37
CA HIS A 199 8.01 7.03 16.61
C HIS A 199 6.59 6.83 16.08
N ARG A 200 5.60 7.26 16.85
CA ARG A 200 4.21 7.35 16.43
C ARG A 200 3.71 8.78 16.59
N GLU A 201 3.17 9.33 15.51
CA GLU A 201 2.59 10.67 15.53
C GLU A 201 1.25 10.64 16.28
N PRO A 202 1.08 11.44 17.34
CA PRO A 202 -0.19 11.53 18.05
C PRO A 202 -1.32 11.97 17.13
N ALA A 203 -2.51 11.38 17.29
CA ALA A 203 -3.72 11.70 16.53
C ALA A 203 -3.60 11.54 15.01
N SER A 204 -2.68 10.69 14.54
CA SER A 204 -2.61 10.33 13.13
C SER A 204 -3.68 9.29 12.74
N VAL A 205 -3.77 9.00 11.46
CA VAL A 205 -4.71 8.04 10.87
C VAL A 205 -3.97 6.88 10.25
N THR A 206 -4.61 5.71 10.21
CA THR A 206 -4.03 4.53 9.56
C THR A 206 -4.04 4.66 8.04
N ILE A 207 -3.20 3.87 7.38
CA ILE A 207 -3.21 3.72 5.91
C ILE A 207 -4.60 3.28 5.42
N ALA A 208 -5.25 2.37 6.14
CA ALA A 208 -6.61 1.91 5.81
C ALA A 208 -7.65 3.03 5.91
N GLU A 209 -7.56 3.89 6.95
CA GLU A 209 -8.44 5.05 7.10
C GLU A 209 -8.29 6.06 5.98
N VAL A 210 -7.06 6.31 5.48
CA VAL A 210 -6.83 7.18 4.31
C VAL A 210 -7.55 6.64 3.07
N VAL A 211 -7.45 5.33 2.83
CA VAL A 211 -8.13 4.69 1.69
C VAL A 211 -9.64 4.72 1.85
N GLN A 212 -10.14 4.52 3.06
CA GLN A 212 -11.57 4.57 3.35
C GLN A 212 -12.14 5.98 3.14
N ALA A 213 -11.47 7.03 3.63
CA ALA A 213 -11.88 8.42 3.41
C ALA A 213 -11.95 8.79 1.91
N TYR A 214 -11.02 8.26 1.12
CA TYR A 214 -11.04 8.44 -0.33
C TYR A 214 -12.20 7.69 -1.00
N LYS A 215 -12.54 6.48 -0.52
CA LYS A 215 -13.63 5.65 -1.07
C LYS A 215 -15.01 6.12 -0.65
N ASP A 216 -15.12 6.71 0.53
CA ASP A 216 -16.37 7.18 1.11
C ASP A 216 -16.23 8.63 1.63
N PRO A 217 -16.25 9.61 0.72
CA PRO A 217 -16.13 11.01 1.09
C PRO A 217 -17.34 11.55 1.86
N ALA A 218 -18.42 10.79 1.98
CA ALA A 218 -19.60 11.15 2.77
C ALA A 218 -19.38 10.92 4.29
N ASP A 219 -18.37 10.16 4.69
CA ASP A 219 -17.92 10.09 6.09
C ASP A 219 -17.07 11.33 6.43
N GLU A 220 -17.76 12.47 6.64
CA GLU A 220 -17.13 13.75 6.93
C GLU A 220 -16.17 13.68 8.13
N SER A 221 -16.54 12.92 9.18
CA SER A 221 -15.70 12.77 10.38
C SER A 221 -14.37 12.10 10.07
N LEU A 222 -14.38 11.05 9.25
CA LEU A 222 -13.16 10.38 8.83
C LEU A 222 -12.34 11.26 7.90
N VAL A 223 -12.99 11.92 6.94
CA VAL A 223 -12.34 12.86 6.01
C VAL A 223 -11.63 13.98 6.77
N ASP A 224 -12.29 14.59 7.76
CA ASP A 224 -11.69 15.66 8.57
C ASP A 224 -10.48 15.17 9.37
N ARG A 225 -10.55 13.97 9.97
CA ARG A 225 -9.39 13.37 10.65
C ARG A 225 -8.23 13.12 9.70
N VAL A 226 -8.50 12.59 8.50
CA VAL A 226 -7.46 12.36 7.47
C VAL A 226 -6.84 13.68 7.03
N LEU A 227 -7.63 14.72 6.80
CA LEU A 227 -7.14 16.03 6.41
C LEU A 227 -6.39 16.77 7.55
N ALA A 228 -6.71 16.49 8.81
CA ALA A 228 -5.98 17.01 9.97
C ALA A 228 -4.67 16.25 10.23
N SER A 229 -4.55 15.02 9.73
CA SER A 229 -3.34 14.21 9.90
C SER A 229 -2.15 14.77 9.10
N PRO A 230 -0.90 14.37 9.44
CA PRO A 230 0.28 14.82 8.72
C PRO A 230 0.44 14.19 7.32
N ILE A 231 -0.66 13.77 6.71
CA ILE A 231 -0.67 13.30 5.33
C ILE A 231 -0.30 14.45 4.40
N ASN A 232 0.94 14.44 3.95
CA ASN A 232 1.50 15.49 3.10
C ASN A 232 1.72 15.01 1.66
N ALA A 233 1.09 13.93 1.28
CA ALA A 233 1.25 13.31 -0.01
C ALA A 233 0.35 14.02 -1.03
N GLY A 234 0.95 14.82 -1.86
CA GLY A 234 0.34 15.78 -2.79
C GLY A 234 -0.94 15.34 -3.50
N SER A 235 -1.05 14.08 -4.00
CA SER A 235 -2.26 13.63 -4.67
C SER A 235 -3.38 13.26 -3.69
N TRP A 236 -3.11 12.47 -2.64
CA TRP A 236 -4.15 11.98 -1.74
C TRP A 236 -4.94 13.10 -1.06
N ARG A 237 -4.23 14.08 -0.48
CA ARG A 237 -4.88 15.23 0.17
C ARG A 237 -5.69 16.05 -0.81
N LYS A 238 -5.12 16.32 -1.99
CA LYS A 238 -5.78 17.07 -3.06
C LYS A 238 -7.02 16.33 -3.55
N ASP A 239 -6.90 15.04 -3.87
CA ASP A 239 -7.98 14.24 -4.41
C ASP A 239 -9.14 14.11 -3.40
N ILE A 240 -8.85 13.94 -2.09
CA ILE A 240 -9.86 13.90 -1.03
C ILE A 240 -10.59 15.24 -0.92
N LEU A 241 -9.87 16.38 -1.01
CA LEU A 241 -10.48 17.72 -0.99
C LEU A 241 -11.38 17.93 -2.20
N GLU A 242 -10.92 17.63 -3.41
CA GLU A 242 -11.70 17.77 -4.65
C GLU A 242 -12.97 16.89 -4.61
N TYR A 243 -12.85 15.66 -4.08
CA TYR A 243 -14.00 14.79 -3.91
C TYR A 243 -15.03 15.35 -2.91
N ARG A 244 -14.57 15.90 -1.79
CA ARG A 244 -15.43 16.54 -0.80
C ARG A 244 -16.18 17.75 -1.37
N GLU A 245 -15.48 18.60 -2.12
CA GLU A 245 -16.08 19.77 -2.77
C GLU A 245 -17.12 19.38 -3.82
N SER A 246 -16.86 18.31 -4.60
CA SER A 246 -17.80 17.81 -5.61
C SER A 246 -19.03 17.11 -5.02
N ALA A 247 -18.94 16.60 -3.79
CA ALA A 247 -20.03 15.93 -3.08
C ALA A 247 -20.89 16.92 -2.26
N ALA A 248 -20.46 18.17 -2.09
CA ALA A 248 -21.22 19.17 -1.35
C ALA A 248 -22.55 19.50 -2.05
N PRO A 249 -23.71 19.45 -1.36
CA PRO A 249 -25.00 19.76 -1.95
C PRO A 249 -25.07 21.25 -2.31
N GLY A 250 -24.95 21.57 -3.59
CA GLY A 250 -25.09 22.97 -4.08
C GLY A 250 -24.52 23.27 -5.47
N GLN A 251 -23.84 22.35 -6.13
CA GLN A 251 -23.29 22.59 -7.50
C GLN A 251 -23.95 21.76 -8.61
N GLN A 252 -25.24 21.38 -8.45
CA GLN A 252 -26.06 20.93 -9.57
C GLN A 252 -27.01 22.06 -9.93
N ALA A 253 -26.53 23.00 -10.71
CA ALA A 253 -27.33 24.01 -11.41
C ALA A 253 -27.07 23.87 -12.92
#